data_017c4ca080f12e3cbd14b309483efc76
#
_entry.id   017c4ca080f12e3cbd14b309483efc76
#
_cell.length_a   1.000
_cell.length_b   1.000
_cell.length_c   1.000
_cell.angle_alpha   90.00
_cell.angle_beta   90.00
_cell.angle_gamma   90.00
#
_symmetry.space_group_name_H-M   'P 1'
#
loop_
_entity.id
_entity.type
_entity.pdbx_description
1 polymer ?
#
loop_
_entity_poly.entity_id
_entity_poly.type
_entity_poly.pdbx_seq_one_letter_code
_entity_poly.pdbx_strand_id
1 'polypeptide(L)'
;MIATVKKYLMLGLISLLIMVSDQPKQPEESIEIVLGGDVLLDGSVGWIIENQGYSSIWGDMISTLVSADFSMVNLENPLSSRGSMEKDKQFIFRGKPAYAKALESAGIDMVSLANNHVMDYGKTALLDTMKHLDDAGILYAGAGQNEDAAYAPVYIDRGAVSMAVLCSSHVIPFVHWHAGKNKPGVASAYDPARLISEVASASEKADIVLVYLHWGKEMKPQPVQYQKNIARMLIDAGADLVIGSHPHIIQGLEFYKGKLIAYSLGNLVFTNSFKETMLLSIRFSKEEMLEAYVIPCMIKSSKTMLIKDDMKKQDFIDKLNALSPGVLVHEDGRITTD
;
A
#
# COMPACT_ATOMS: atom_id res chain seq x y z
N MET A 1 -54.82 6.34 81.07
CA MET A 1 -53.38 6.64 81.06
C MET A 1 -52.70 5.66 80.08
N ILE A 2 -52.73 5.91 78.83
CA ILE A 2 -51.83 5.26 77.85
C ILE A 2 -51.83 6.16 76.59
N ALA A 3 -50.70 6.76 76.32
CA ALA A 3 -50.49 7.70 75.22
C ALA A 3 -50.30 6.96 73.92
N THR A 4 -51.06 7.34 72.90
CA THR A 4 -50.94 6.78 71.55
C THR A 4 -49.97 7.64 70.74
N VAL A 5 -48.85 7.07 70.38
CA VAL A 5 -47.88 7.69 69.48
C VAL A 5 -48.24 7.32 68.01
N LYS A 6 -48.60 8.33 67.19
CA LYS A 6 -48.76 8.20 65.78
C LYS A 6 -47.38 8.18 65.09
N LYS A 7 -47.05 7.07 64.40
CA LYS A 7 -45.89 6.98 63.50
C LYS A 7 -46.30 7.47 62.12
N TYR A 8 -45.68 8.58 61.70
CA TYR A 8 -45.74 9.02 60.27
C TYR A 8 -44.71 8.20 59.47
N LEU A 9 -45.20 7.41 58.53
CA LEU A 9 -44.39 6.74 57.51
C LEU A 9 -44.09 7.72 56.39
N MET A 10 -42.88 8.22 56.32
CA MET A 10 -42.37 9.03 55.23
C MET A 10 -41.80 8.13 54.15
N LEU A 11 -42.51 7.92 53.05
CA LEU A 11 -41.96 7.25 51.83
C LEU A 11 -40.98 8.22 51.18
N GLY A 12 -39.70 7.98 51.37
CA GLY A 12 -38.65 8.59 50.55
C GLY A 12 -38.52 7.88 49.21
N LEU A 13 -38.94 8.50 48.11
CA LEU A 13 -38.55 8.12 46.75
C LEU A 13 -37.06 8.43 46.58
N ILE A 14 -36.24 7.41 46.62
CA ILE A 14 -34.82 7.50 46.18
C ILE A 14 -34.87 7.46 44.64
N SER A 15 -34.78 8.63 44.00
CA SER A 15 -34.49 8.75 42.57
C SER A 15 -33.02 8.35 42.36
N LEU A 16 -32.81 7.15 41.87
CA LEU A 16 -31.48 6.70 41.41
C LEU A 16 -31.18 7.44 40.11
N LEU A 17 -30.49 8.59 40.21
CA LEU A 17 -29.86 9.23 39.06
C LEU A 17 -28.71 8.32 38.61
N ILE A 18 -28.93 7.57 37.55
CA ILE A 18 -27.84 6.92 36.83
C ILE A 18 -27.07 8.05 36.14
N MET A 19 -26.01 8.52 36.79
CA MET A 19 -24.96 9.29 36.12
C MET A 19 -24.28 8.34 35.14
N VAL A 20 -24.69 8.42 33.87
CA VAL A 20 -23.85 7.93 32.78
C VAL A 20 -22.61 8.81 32.82
N SER A 21 -21.56 8.33 33.47
CA SER A 21 -20.26 8.97 33.37
C SER A 21 -19.82 8.84 31.92
N ASP A 22 -19.76 9.96 31.20
CA ASP A 22 -18.95 10.06 29.99
C ASP A 22 -17.50 9.72 30.38
N GLN A 23 -17.19 8.46 30.37
CA GLN A 23 -15.78 8.03 30.42
C GLN A 23 -15.14 8.63 29.18
N PRO A 24 -14.01 9.34 29.29
CA PRO A 24 -13.27 9.76 28.11
C PRO A 24 -13.06 8.50 27.26
N LYS A 25 -13.56 8.51 26.01
CA LYS A 25 -13.33 7.43 25.05
C LYS A 25 -11.82 7.20 25.07
N GLN A 26 -11.39 6.01 25.42
CA GLN A 26 -9.99 5.62 25.29
C GLN A 26 -9.58 5.96 23.85
N PRO A 27 -8.41 6.52 23.57
CA PRO A 27 -7.99 6.76 22.21
C PRO A 27 -8.16 5.44 21.46
N GLU A 28 -8.92 5.49 20.39
CA GLU A 28 -9.21 4.33 19.55
C GLU A 28 -7.86 3.77 19.06
N GLU A 29 -7.58 2.50 19.35
CA GLU A 29 -6.38 1.84 18.91
C GLU A 29 -6.38 1.82 17.38
N SER A 30 -5.49 2.56 16.77
CA SER A 30 -5.40 2.74 15.33
C SER A 30 -3.98 2.58 14.85
N ILE A 31 -3.81 2.25 13.56
CA ILE A 31 -2.52 2.20 12.88
C ILE A 31 -2.51 3.21 11.73
N GLU A 32 -1.37 3.85 11.53
CA GLU A 32 -1.09 4.65 10.35
C GLU A 32 -0.27 3.83 9.35
N ILE A 33 -0.80 3.66 8.13
CA ILE A 33 -0.11 3.01 7.02
C ILE A 33 0.25 4.03 5.95
N VAL A 34 1.48 3.96 5.44
CA VAL A 34 1.94 4.83 4.34
C VAL A 34 2.32 3.97 3.14
N LEU A 35 1.69 4.26 2.01
CA LEU A 35 1.82 3.50 0.78
C LEU A 35 2.40 4.35 -0.33
N GLY A 36 3.38 3.82 -1.04
CA GLY A 36 3.97 4.43 -2.21
C GLY A 36 3.83 3.57 -3.47
N GLY A 37 4.13 4.18 -4.62
CA GLY A 37 4.10 3.51 -5.92
C GLY A 37 5.39 2.77 -6.26
N ASP A 38 5.80 2.86 -7.53
CA ASP A 38 6.91 2.09 -8.08
C ASP A 38 8.28 2.59 -7.63
N VAL A 39 9.11 1.67 -7.16
CA VAL A 39 10.51 1.89 -6.75
C VAL A 39 11.42 1.09 -7.66
N LEU A 40 12.25 1.80 -8.44
CA LEU A 40 13.27 1.23 -9.32
C LEU A 40 14.66 1.53 -8.76
N LEU A 41 15.35 0.52 -8.28
CA LEU A 41 16.70 0.64 -7.71
C LEU A 41 17.76 0.24 -8.74
N ASP A 42 17.79 0.95 -9.87
CA ASP A 42 18.74 0.71 -10.98
C ASP A 42 19.11 2.04 -11.66
N GLY A 43 20.02 2.00 -12.61
CA GLY A 43 20.40 3.14 -13.45
C GLY A 43 20.85 4.37 -12.65
N SER A 44 20.21 5.53 -12.88
CA SER A 44 20.55 6.78 -12.19
C SER A 44 20.24 6.74 -10.68
N VAL A 45 19.21 6.00 -10.26
CA VAL A 45 18.90 5.78 -8.84
C VAL A 45 20.01 4.95 -8.18
N GLY A 46 20.44 3.86 -8.82
CA GLY A 46 21.58 3.05 -8.37
C GLY A 46 22.87 3.86 -8.25
N TRP A 47 23.13 4.74 -9.23
CA TRP A 47 24.28 5.64 -9.17
C TRP A 47 24.21 6.59 -7.95
N ILE A 48 23.04 7.13 -7.63
CA ILE A 48 22.85 7.99 -6.45
C ILE A 48 23.10 7.21 -5.17
N ILE A 49 22.57 5.99 -5.05
CA ILE A 49 22.80 5.13 -3.88
C ILE A 49 24.29 4.92 -3.65
N GLU A 50 25.06 4.63 -4.71
CA GLU A 50 26.50 4.34 -4.62
C GLU A 50 27.34 5.55 -4.27
N ASN A 51 26.96 6.74 -4.75
CA ASN A 51 27.77 7.94 -4.57
C ASN A 51 27.30 8.84 -3.42
N GLN A 52 26.06 8.69 -2.94
CA GLN A 52 25.47 9.58 -1.94
C GLN A 52 24.86 8.83 -0.74
N GLY A 53 24.85 7.49 -0.77
CA GLY A 53 24.34 6.63 0.30
C GLY A 53 22.88 6.19 0.09
N TYR A 54 22.49 5.15 0.83
CA TYR A 54 21.21 4.44 0.66
C TYR A 54 19.98 5.30 0.90
N SER A 55 20.03 6.23 1.86
CA SER A 55 18.88 7.10 2.19
C SER A 55 18.68 8.27 1.23
N SER A 56 19.68 8.57 0.38
CA SER A 56 19.69 9.78 -0.44
C SER A 56 18.60 9.86 -1.51
N ILE A 57 18.04 8.72 -1.93
CA ILE A 57 16.99 8.65 -2.96
C ILE A 57 15.61 9.05 -2.45
N TRP A 58 15.39 9.01 -1.13
CA TRP A 58 14.10 9.25 -0.50
C TRP A 58 13.82 10.72 -0.18
N GLY A 59 14.85 11.60 -0.26
CA GLY A 59 14.71 13.01 0.04
C GLY A 59 14.09 13.29 1.40
N ASP A 60 13.18 14.24 1.44
CA ASP A 60 12.51 14.63 2.69
C ASP A 60 11.22 13.84 3.00
N MET A 61 10.80 12.93 2.12
CA MET A 61 9.69 12.03 2.44
C MET A 61 10.07 10.90 3.41
N ILE A 62 11.38 10.69 3.66
CA ILE A 62 11.87 9.65 4.58
C ILE A 62 11.25 9.76 5.97
N SER A 63 11.03 10.99 6.47
CA SER A 63 10.41 11.21 7.78
C SER A 63 8.98 10.66 7.83
N THR A 64 8.20 10.81 6.76
CA THR A 64 6.85 10.30 6.67
C THR A 64 6.83 8.76 6.65
N LEU A 65 7.76 8.15 5.90
CA LEU A 65 7.86 6.69 5.82
C LEU A 65 8.28 6.06 7.16
N VAL A 66 9.29 6.64 7.82
CA VAL A 66 9.81 6.13 9.10
C VAL A 66 8.83 6.34 10.26
N SER A 67 7.99 7.39 10.22
CA SER A 67 7.02 7.65 11.29
C SER A 67 5.75 6.79 11.21
N ALA A 68 5.50 6.15 10.08
CA ALA A 68 4.36 5.26 9.90
C ALA A 68 4.49 3.98 10.74
N ASP A 69 3.37 3.44 11.21
CA ASP A 69 3.34 2.12 11.85
C ASP A 69 3.61 0.98 10.86
N PHE A 70 3.30 1.23 9.59
CA PHE A 70 3.58 0.32 8.48
C PHE A 70 3.75 1.10 7.16
N SER A 71 4.78 0.75 6.39
CA SER A 71 5.05 1.35 5.09
C SER A 71 5.28 0.31 4.00
N MET A 72 4.72 0.55 2.80
CA MET A 72 4.82 -0.39 1.68
C MET A 72 4.96 0.31 0.33
N VAL A 73 5.74 -0.31 -0.58
CA VAL A 73 5.96 0.15 -1.96
C VAL A 73 5.99 -1.04 -2.94
N ASN A 74 5.98 -0.79 -4.25
CA ASN A 74 6.28 -1.80 -5.26
C ASN A 74 7.77 -1.77 -5.62
N LEU A 75 8.49 -2.85 -5.41
CA LEU A 75 9.89 -2.99 -5.86
C LEU A 75 9.92 -3.50 -7.30
N GLU A 76 10.15 -2.61 -8.27
CA GLU A 76 9.99 -2.87 -9.69
C GLU A 76 11.30 -3.29 -10.37
N ASN A 77 12.14 -4.03 -9.67
CA ASN A 77 13.32 -4.69 -10.23
C ASN A 77 13.83 -5.80 -9.31
N PRO A 78 14.51 -6.83 -9.82
CA PRO A 78 15.19 -7.79 -8.98
C PRO A 78 16.43 -7.19 -8.31
N LEU A 79 16.72 -7.65 -7.10
CA LEU A 79 17.96 -7.38 -6.37
C LEU A 79 18.86 -8.62 -6.44
N SER A 80 19.75 -8.69 -7.42
CA SER A 80 20.59 -9.88 -7.62
C SER A 80 21.83 -9.56 -8.45
N SER A 81 22.90 -10.30 -8.22
CA SER A 81 24.07 -10.35 -9.10
C SER A 81 24.09 -11.60 -10.00
N ARG A 82 23.08 -12.47 -9.91
CA ARG A 82 22.96 -13.73 -10.62
C ARG A 82 21.77 -13.75 -11.59
N GLY A 83 21.60 -14.86 -12.26
CA GLY A 83 20.55 -15.02 -13.25
C GLY A 83 20.97 -14.59 -14.66
N SER A 84 20.11 -14.83 -15.61
CA SER A 84 20.31 -14.47 -17.01
C SER A 84 19.27 -13.47 -17.42
N MET A 85 19.70 -12.44 -18.15
CA MET A 85 18.83 -11.41 -18.70
C MET A 85 17.72 -12.03 -19.55
N GLU A 86 16.47 -11.61 -19.35
CA GLU A 86 15.35 -12.06 -20.15
C GLU A 86 15.53 -11.58 -21.60
N LYS A 87 15.22 -12.45 -22.53
CA LYS A 87 15.30 -12.15 -23.97
C LYS A 87 14.00 -11.51 -24.42
N ASP A 88 14.06 -10.75 -25.49
CA ASP A 88 12.90 -10.16 -26.16
C ASP A 88 12.06 -9.21 -25.28
N LYS A 89 12.72 -8.59 -24.27
CA LYS A 89 12.13 -7.56 -23.42
C LYS A 89 12.86 -6.23 -23.64
N GLN A 90 12.12 -5.16 -23.88
CA GLN A 90 12.68 -3.85 -24.25
C GLN A 90 13.41 -3.17 -23.08
N PHE A 91 12.79 -3.21 -21.88
CA PHE A 91 13.32 -2.61 -20.66
C PHE A 91 13.64 -3.71 -19.67
N ILE A 92 14.87 -3.75 -19.18
CA ILE A 92 15.39 -4.78 -18.29
C ILE A 92 16.19 -4.10 -17.19
N PHE A 93 15.82 -4.37 -15.94
CA PHE A 93 16.37 -3.71 -14.76
C PHE A 93 16.98 -4.72 -13.79
N ARG A 94 18.01 -4.29 -13.05
CA ARG A 94 18.63 -5.09 -12.00
C ARG A 94 19.36 -4.23 -10.97
N GLY A 95 18.85 -4.23 -9.74
CA GLY A 95 19.52 -3.64 -8.59
C GLY A 95 20.61 -4.57 -8.02
N LYS A 96 21.61 -3.99 -7.39
CA LYS A 96 22.59 -4.76 -6.61
C LYS A 96 21.93 -5.32 -5.34
N PRO A 97 22.36 -6.50 -4.84
CA PRO A 97 21.88 -7.07 -3.59
C PRO A 97 21.84 -6.07 -2.41
N ALA A 98 22.92 -5.29 -2.29
CA ALA A 98 23.06 -4.29 -1.23
C ALA A 98 21.99 -3.18 -1.24
N TYR A 99 21.23 -3.01 -2.34
CA TYR A 99 20.20 -1.97 -2.43
C TYR A 99 18.95 -2.27 -1.59
N ALA A 100 18.80 -3.50 -1.05
CA ALA A 100 17.83 -3.76 0.00
C ALA A 100 18.00 -2.81 1.21
N LYS A 101 19.24 -2.37 1.49
CA LYS A 101 19.54 -1.37 2.53
C LYS A 101 18.94 0.02 2.22
N ALA A 102 18.65 0.33 0.97
CA ALA A 102 17.99 1.59 0.64
C ALA A 102 16.51 1.55 1.11
N LEU A 103 15.83 0.42 0.97
CA LEU A 103 14.49 0.21 1.51
C LEU A 103 14.50 0.25 3.04
N GLU A 104 15.41 -0.50 3.66
CA GLU A 104 15.62 -0.51 5.12
C GLU A 104 15.86 0.91 5.68
N SER A 105 16.71 1.70 5.00
CA SER A 105 17.05 3.06 5.44
C SER A 105 15.87 4.04 5.44
N ALA A 106 14.81 3.74 4.72
CA ALA A 106 13.57 4.52 4.67
C ALA A 106 12.48 3.94 5.59
N GLY A 107 12.77 2.88 6.34
CA GLY A 107 11.77 2.22 7.18
C GLY A 107 10.71 1.49 6.38
N ILE A 108 10.99 1.05 5.14
CA ILE A 108 10.03 0.25 4.36
C ILE A 108 9.88 -1.13 5.00
N ASP A 109 8.68 -1.43 5.49
CA ASP A 109 8.35 -2.70 6.11
C ASP A 109 8.09 -3.81 5.09
N MET A 110 7.50 -3.47 3.95
CA MET A 110 7.07 -4.44 2.97
C MET A 110 7.20 -3.95 1.53
N VAL A 111 7.41 -4.87 0.60
CA VAL A 111 7.36 -4.59 -0.84
C VAL A 111 6.43 -5.55 -1.58
N SER A 112 5.74 -5.04 -2.62
CA SER A 112 5.17 -5.89 -3.65
C SER A 112 6.28 -6.36 -4.58
N LEU A 113 6.33 -7.66 -4.88
CA LEU A 113 7.14 -8.27 -5.93
C LEU A 113 6.31 -8.69 -7.15
N ALA A 114 4.98 -8.43 -7.11
CA ALA A 114 4.10 -8.76 -8.21
C ALA A 114 4.16 -7.67 -9.29
N ASN A 115 5.12 -7.73 -10.20
CA ASN A 115 5.26 -6.76 -11.29
C ASN A 115 5.93 -7.37 -12.53
N ASN A 116 6.03 -6.55 -13.58
CA ASN A 116 6.57 -6.94 -14.89
C ASN A 116 8.12 -6.88 -14.98
N HIS A 117 8.83 -6.58 -13.87
CA HIS A 117 10.29 -6.45 -13.86
C HIS A 117 11.00 -7.35 -12.85
N VAL A 118 10.31 -7.89 -11.86
CA VAL A 118 10.92 -8.68 -10.79
C VAL A 118 11.68 -9.94 -11.29
N MET A 119 11.33 -10.43 -12.47
CA MET A 119 11.99 -11.59 -13.12
C MET A 119 12.84 -11.22 -14.34
N ASP A 120 13.26 -9.99 -14.50
CA ASP A 120 14.10 -9.53 -15.63
C ASP A 120 15.41 -10.32 -15.80
N TYR A 121 15.86 -10.96 -14.75
CA TYR A 121 17.01 -11.89 -14.75
C TYR A 121 16.60 -13.31 -14.35
N GLY A 122 15.34 -13.67 -14.59
CA GLY A 122 14.78 -15.01 -14.40
C GLY A 122 14.58 -15.40 -12.94
N LYS A 123 14.16 -16.67 -12.75
CA LYS A 123 13.82 -17.22 -11.43
C LYS A 123 14.94 -17.13 -10.39
N THR A 124 16.20 -17.22 -10.83
CA THR A 124 17.34 -17.13 -9.91
C THR A 124 17.41 -15.74 -9.28
N ALA A 125 17.23 -14.68 -10.08
CA ALA A 125 17.23 -13.32 -9.58
C ALA A 125 16.02 -13.03 -8.68
N LEU A 126 14.85 -13.59 -9.00
CA LEU A 126 13.67 -13.52 -8.12
C LEU A 126 13.96 -14.12 -6.73
N LEU A 127 14.49 -15.34 -6.69
CA LEU A 127 14.79 -16.02 -5.43
C LEU A 127 15.89 -15.31 -4.63
N ASP A 128 16.90 -14.74 -5.32
CA ASP A 128 17.91 -13.89 -4.68
C ASP A 128 17.27 -12.63 -4.08
N THR A 129 16.37 -12.00 -4.80
CA THR A 129 15.64 -10.81 -4.32
C THR A 129 14.90 -11.11 -3.02
N MET A 130 14.13 -12.19 -3.00
CA MET A 130 13.41 -12.63 -1.81
C MET A 130 14.38 -12.85 -0.64
N LYS A 131 15.50 -13.57 -0.87
CA LYS A 131 16.52 -13.77 0.15
C LYS A 131 17.13 -12.46 0.67
N HIS A 132 17.43 -11.50 -0.20
CA HIS A 132 18.02 -10.23 0.21
C HIS A 132 17.04 -9.34 0.97
N LEU A 133 15.73 -9.47 0.69
CA LEU A 133 14.68 -8.82 1.48
C LEU A 133 14.54 -9.49 2.86
N ASP A 134 14.56 -10.83 2.92
CA ASP A 134 14.57 -11.58 4.19
C ASP A 134 15.78 -11.17 5.05
N ASP A 135 16.98 -11.10 4.45
CA ASP A 135 18.23 -10.70 5.14
C ASP A 135 18.16 -9.24 5.67
N ALA A 136 17.35 -8.38 5.04
CA ALA A 136 17.10 -6.98 5.44
C ALA A 136 15.90 -6.82 6.37
N GLY A 137 15.17 -7.88 6.69
CA GLY A 137 13.96 -7.84 7.52
C GLY A 137 12.75 -7.19 6.84
N ILE A 138 12.74 -7.16 5.49
CA ILE A 138 11.67 -6.56 4.69
C ILE A 138 10.73 -7.66 4.22
N LEU A 139 9.44 -7.52 4.54
CA LEU A 139 8.39 -8.42 4.08
C LEU A 139 8.12 -8.25 2.58
N TYR A 140 7.60 -9.29 1.95
CA TYR A 140 7.19 -9.21 0.55
C TYR A 140 6.00 -10.14 0.26
N ALA A 141 5.22 -9.81 -0.77
CA ALA A 141 4.15 -10.63 -1.31
C ALA A 141 4.08 -10.53 -2.84
N GLY A 142 3.27 -11.40 -3.45
CA GLY A 142 2.99 -11.36 -4.88
C GLY A 142 3.97 -12.12 -5.76
N ALA A 143 5.01 -12.70 -5.17
CA ALA A 143 5.89 -13.68 -5.81
C ALA A 143 6.32 -14.74 -4.80
N GLY A 144 6.68 -15.93 -5.29
CA GLY A 144 7.02 -17.04 -4.40
C GLY A 144 7.77 -18.18 -5.09
N GLN A 145 8.20 -19.15 -4.30
CA GLN A 145 8.87 -20.37 -4.78
C GLN A 145 7.89 -21.30 -5.54
N ASN A 146 6.59 -21.11 -5.35
CA ASN A 146 5.50 -21.78 -6.04
C ASN A 146 4.26 -20.89 -6.02
N GLU A 147 3.17 -21.33 -6.63
CA GLU A 147 1.94 -20.56 -6.70
C GLU A 147 1.28 -20.32 -5.33
N ASP A 148 1.35 -21.27 -4.41
CA ASP A 148 0.78 -21.10 -3.06
C ASP A 148 1.51 -19.99 -2.31
N ALA A 149 2.84 -19.98 -2.36
CA ALA A 149 3.63 -18.93 -1.76
C ALA A 149 3.47 -17.56 -2.45
N ALA A 150 3.25 -17.55 -3.78
CA ALA A 150 3.07 -16.29 -4.51
C ALA A 150 1.74 -15.59 -4.21
N TYR A 151 0.66 -16.36 -3.96
CA TYR A 151 -0.66 -15.83 -3.64
C TYR A 151 -0.95 -15.72 -2.13
N ALA A 152 -0.06 -16.25 -1.29
CA ALA A 152 -0.26 -16.23 0.16
C ALA A 152 -0.38 -14.80 0.70
N PRO A 153 -1.39 -14.50 1.53
CA PRO A 153 -1.44 -13.27 2.30
C PRO A 153 -0.26 -13.19 3.28
N VAL A 154 0.30 -12.00 3.45
CA VAL A 154 1.23 -11.70 4.55
C VAL A 154 0.42 -11.09 5.69
N TYR A 155 0.41 -11.75 6.85
CA TYR A 155 -0.28 -11.28 8.04
C TYR A 155 0.68 -10.47 8.91
N ILE A 156 0.22 -9.32 9.38
CA ILE A 156 1.02 -8.34 10.13
C ILE A 156 0.18 -7.85 11.30
N ASP A 157 0.72 -7.96 12.52
CA ASP A 157 0.12 -7.38 13.71
C ASP A 157 0.84 -6.08 14.07
N ARG A 158 0.08 -5.02 14.28
CA ARG A 158 0.57 -3.72 14.75
C ARG A 158 -0.31 -3.23 15.90
N GLY A 159 0.21 -3.34 17.12
CA GLY A 159 -0.61 -3.07 18.31
C GLY A 159 -1.81 -3.98 18.40
N ALA A 160 -3.01 -3.41 18.42
CA ALA A 160 -4.25 -4.16 18.49
C ALA A 160 -4.86 -4.48 17.11
N VAL A 161 -4.33 -3.95 16.02
CA VAL A 161 -4.85 -4.09 14.66
C VAL A 161 -4.05 -5.16 13.91
N SER A 162 -4.77 -6.13 13.34
CA SER A 162 -4.22 -7.15 12.44
C SER A 162 -4.51 -6.79 10.98
N MET A 163 -3.51 -7.00 10.12
CA MET A 163 -3.62 -6.68 8.69
C MET A 163 -3.19 -7.87 7.84
N ALA A 164 -3.90 -8.12 6.75
CA ALA A 164 -3.49 -9.05 5.70
C ALA A 164 -3.16 -8.27 4.42
N VAL A 165 -1.99 -8.51 3.84
CA VAL A 165 -1.55 -7.87 2.61
C VAL A 165 -1.39 -8.89 1.50
N LEU A 166 -2.05 -8.67 0.37
CA LEU A 166 -1.96 -9.49 -0.83
C LEU A 166 -1.46 -8.65 -2.01
N CYS A 167 -0.61 -9.23 -2.84
CA CYS A 167 -0.08 -8.58 -4.03
C CYS A 167 -0.29 -9.45 -5.27
N SER A 168 -0.63 -8.83 -6.40
CA SER A 168 -0.77 -9.56 -7.66
C SER A 168 -0.53 -8.63 -8.86
N SER A 169 -0.20 -9.21 -10.03
CA SER A 169 0.06 -8.43 -11.24
C SER A 169 -0.87 -8.80 -12.37
N HIS A 170 -1.44 -7.78 -13.02
CA HIS A 170 -2.12 -7.90 -14.32
C HIS A 170 -1.20 -7.47 -15.47
N VAL A 171 0.12 -7.43 -15.23
CA VAL A 171 1.14 -7.15 -16.24
C VAL A 171 2.29 -8.14 -16.03
N ILE A 172 2.21 -9.27 -16.71
CA ILE A 172 3.23 -10.32 -16.67
C ILE A 172 3.61 -10.62 -18.13
N PRO A 173 4.82 -10.18 -18.57
CA PRO A 173 5.16 -10.19 -20.00
C PRO A 173 5.28 -11.60 -20.60
N PHE A 174 5.61 -12.60 -19.78
CA PHE A 174 5.85 -13.96 -20.24
C PHE A 174 5.09 -15.01 -19.44
N VAL A 175 4.52 -16.00 -20.11
CA VAL A 175 3.78 -17.10 -19.45
C VAL A 175 4.66 -17.86 -18.44
N HIS A 176 5.96 -17.98 -18.70
CA HIS A 176 6.86 -18.68 -17.81
C HIS A 176 7.18 -17.93 -16.51
N TRP A 177 6.78 -16.65 -16.38
CA TRP A 177 6.91 -15.85 -15.16
C TRP A 177 5.79 -16.09 -14.14
N HIS A 178 4.65 -16.65 -14.59
CA HIS A 178 3.58 -17.01 -13.66
C HIS A 178 4.07 -18.09 -12.70
N ALA A 179 3.80 -17.93 -11.43
CA ALA A 179 4.03 -18.95 -10.43
C ALA A 179 3.24 -20.22 -10.79
N GLY A 180 3.79 -21.37 -10.49
CA GLY A 180 3.12 -22.66 -10.71
C GLY A 180 3.33 -23.58 -9.50
N LYS A 181 2.66 -24.73 -9.47
CA LYS A 181 2.68 -25.67 -8.35
C LYS A 181 4.08 -25.98 -7.80
N ASN A 182 5.08 -26.13 -8.69
CA ASN A 182 6.48 -26.42 -8.33
C ASN A 182 7.43 -25.46 -9.09
N LYS A 183 7.00 -24.25 -9.35
CA LYS A 183 7.74 -23.28 -10.15
C LYS A 183 7.67 -21.90 -9.51
N PRO A 184 8.84 -21.28 -9.19
CA PRO A 184 8.89 -19.91 -8.74
C PRO A 184 8.32 -18.95 -9.79
N GLY A 185 7.65 -17.90 -9.32
CA GLY A 185 7.09 -16.89 -10.20
C GLY A 185 6.20 -15.89 -9.45
N VAL A 186 5.43 -15.18 -10.25
CA VAL A 186 4.60 -14.04 -9.85
C VAL A 186 3.13 -14.46 -9.75
N ALA A 187 2.42 -13.94 -8.75
CA ALA A 187 0.97 -14.04 -8.65
C ALA A 187 0.28 -13.21 -9.74
N SER A 188 -0.63 -13.84 -10.47
CA SER A 188 -1.31 -13.24 -11.62
C SER A 188 -2.72 -12.77 -11.26
N ALA A 189 -3.09 -11.58 -11.72
CA ALA A 189 -4.44 -11.05 -11.69
C ALA A 189 -5.13 -11.07 -13.07
N TYR A 190 -4.58 -11.78 -14.08
CA TYR A 190 -5.26 -11.97 -15.37
C TYR A 190 -6.57 -12.73 -15.21
N ASP A 191 -6.56 -13.80 -14.43
CA ASP A 191 -7.75 -14.40 -13.86
C ASP A 191 -7.72 -14.13 -12.34
N PRO A 192 -8.60 -13.25 -11.84
CA PRO A 192 -8.56 -12.84 -10.43
C PRO A 192 -9.22 -13.85 -9.49
N ALA A 193 -9.77 -14.98 -9.96
CA ALA A 193 -10.54 -15.90 -9.14
C ALA A 193 -9.79 -16.39 -7.91
N ARG A 194 -8.50 -16.77 -8.07
CA ARG A 194 -7.67 -17.18 -6.95
C ARG A 194 -7.41 -16.03 -5.98
N LEU A 195 -7.04 -14.85 -6.47
CA LEU A 195 -6.82 -13.67 -5.63
C LEU A 195 -8.07 -13.31 -4.83
N ILE A 196 -9.25 -13.34 -5.46
CA ILE A 196 -10.55 -13.12 -4.81
C ILE A 196 -10.79 -14.13 -3.69
N SER A 197 -10.50 -15.40 -3.91
CA SER A 197 -10.62 -16.45 -2.89
C SER A 197 -9.68 -16.23 -1.70
N GLU A 198 -8.43 -15.83 -1.97
CA GLU A 198 -7.45 -15.54 -0.91
C GLU A 198 -7.86 -14.28 -0.11
N VAL A 199 -8.40 -13.24 -0.78
CA VAL A 199 -8.94 -12.05 -0.11
C VAL A 199 -10.11 -12.42 0.80
N ALA A 200 -11.06 -13.22 0.33
CA ALA A 200 -12.18 -13.68 1.14
C ALA A 200 -11.71 -14.48 2.37
N SER A 201 -10.72 -15.36 2.19
CA SER A 201 -10.13 -16.10 3.31
C SER A 201 -9.35 -15.21 4.28
N ALA A 202 -8.70 -14.15 3.78
CA ALA A 202 -7.94 -13.21 4.59
C ALA A 202 -8.86 -12.31 5.43
N SER A 203 -10.02 -11.89 4.88
CA SER A 203 -10.99 -11.05 5.58
C SER A 203 -11.67 -11.75 6.78
N GLU A 204 -11.59 -13.09 6.84
CA GLU A 204 -12.03 -13.85 8.01
C GLU A 204 -10.98 -13.89 9.14
N LYS A 205 -9.75 -13.45 8.88
CA LYS A 205 -8.58 -13.66 9.77
C LYS A 205 -7.88 -12.39 10.19
N ALA A 206 -8.13 -11.28 9.52
CA ALA A 206 -7.50 -10.00 9.80
C ALA A 206 -8.56 -8.89 9.86
N ASP A 207 -8.29 -7.87 10.66
CA ASP A 207 -9.15 -6.70 10.80
C ASP A 207 -9.15 -5.86 9.51
N ILE A 208 -8.02 -5.83 8.79
CA ILE A 208 -7.83 -5.05 7.55
C ILE A 208 -7.25 -5.94 6.45
N VAL A 209 -7.82 -5.87 5.26
CA VAL A 209 -7.27 -6.53 4.06
C VAL A 209 -6.86 -5.48 3.03
N LEU A 210 -5.56 -5.38 2.78
CA LEU A 210 -4.95 -4.53 1.76
C LEU A 210 -4.56 -5.35 0.54
N VAL A 211 -4.98 -4.94 -0.65
CA VAL A 211 -4.56 -5.56 -1.90
C VAL A 211 -3.77 -4.56 -2.74
N TYR A 212 -2.53 -4.93 -3.08
CA TYR A 212 -1.65 -4.14 -3.93
C TYR A 212 -1.53 -4.76 -5.33
N LEU A 213 -1.90 -4.00 -6.36
CA LEU A 213 -1.96 -4.48 -7.74
C LEU A 213 -1.01 -3.72 -8.67
N HIS A 214 -0.26 -4.45 -9.48
CA HIS A 214 0.52 -3.91 -10.56
C HIS A 214 -0.23 -4.12 -11.88
N TRP A 215 -0.84 -3.05 -12.44
CA TRP A 215 -1.86 -3.15 -13.47
C TRP A 215 -2.02 -1.87 -14.32
N GLY A 216 -2.94 -1.88 -15.27
CA GLY A 216 -3.28 -0.72 -16.07
C GLY A 216 -2.47 -0.66 -17.37
N LYS A 217 -2.38 0.53 -17.91
CA LYS A 217 -1.58 0.84 -19.11
C LYS A 217 -0.66 1.99 -18.80
N GLU A 218 0.61 1.85 -19.17
CA GLU A 218 1.60 2.91 -19.05
C GLU A 218 1.09 4.23 -19.66
N MET A 219 1.38 5.33 -18.98
CA MET A 219 1.05 6.70 -19.36
C MET A 219 -0.44 7.00 -19.60
N LYS A 220 -1.35 6.10 -19.20
CA LYS A 220 -2.78 6.34 -19.31
C LYS A 220 -3.33 6.90 -18.00
N PRO A 221 -3.78 8.18 -17.94
CA PRO A 221 -4.21 8.80 -16.69
C PRO A 221 -5.55 8.26 -16.16
N GLN A 222 -6.40 7.72 -17.04
CA GLN A 222 -7.66 7.11 -16.63
C GLN A 222 -7.52 5.60 -16.48
N PRO A 223 -8.02 5.01 -15.37
CA PRO A 223 -8.03 3.57 -15.20
C PRO A 223 -8.87 2.90 -16.30
N VAL A 224 -8.35 1.78 -16.83
CA VAL A 224 -9.08 0.98 -17.82
C VAL A 224 -10.13 0.11 -17.15
N GLN A 225 -11.10 -0.37 -17.92
CA GLN A 225 -12.29 -1.04 -17.38
C GLN A 225 -11.97 -2.25 -16.50
N TYR A 226 -10.96 -3.05 -16.85
CA TYR A 226 -10.60 -4.21 -16.04
C TYR A 226 -10.04 -3.85 -14.66
N GLN A 227 -9.33 -2.70 -14.54
CA GLN A 227 -8.87 -2.21 -13.21
C GLN A 227 -10.08 -1.94 -12.31
N LYS A 228 -11.09 -1.24 -12.82
CA LYS A 228 -12.34 -0.96 -12.08
C LYS A 228 -13.07 -2.23 -11.68
N ASN A 229 -13.19 -3.18 -12.62
CA ASN A 229 -13.87 -4.44 -12.34
C ASN A 229 -13.16 -5.26 -11.26
N ILE A 230 -11.84 -5.46 -11.40
CA ILE A 230 -11.05 -6.24 -10.44
C ILE A 230 -11.06 -5.56 -9.07
N ALA A 231 -10.84 -4.24 -8.99
CA ALA A 231 -10.89 -3.51 -7.72
C ALA A 231 -12.20 -3.75 -6.95
N ARG A 232 -13.32 -3.58 -7.66
CA ARG A 232 -14.65 -3.76 -7.05
C ARG A 232 -14.92 -5.20 -6.63
N MET A 233 -14.48 -6.19 -7.44
CA MET A 233 -14.58 -7.62 -7.07
C MET A 233 -13.77 -7.94 -5.82
N LEU A 234 -12.60 -7.33 -5.62
CA LEU A 234 -11.79 -7.51 -4.43
C LEU A 234 -12.43 -6.86 -3.19
N ILE A 235 -12.99 -5.66 -3.33
CA ILE A 235 -13.79 -5.03 -2.25
C ILE A 235 -15.01 -5.90 -1.91
N ASP A 236 -15.70 -6.42 -2.92
CA ASP A 236 -16.84 -7.32 -2.71
C ASP A 236 -16.45 -8.63 -2.00
N ALA A 237 -15.19 -9.06 -2.14
CA ALA A 237 -14.62 -10.22 -1.46
C ALA A 237 -14.09 -9.91 -0.05
N GLY A 238 -14.09 -8.66 0.40
CA GLY A 238 -13.69 -8.26 1.74
C GLY A 238 -12.38 -7.46 1.82
N ALA A 239 -11.85 -6.95 0.70
CA ALA A 239 -10.73 -6.01 0.78
C ALA A 239 -11.19 -4.65 1.32
N ASP A 240 -10.41 -4.06 2.23
CA ASP A 240 -10.64 -2.74 2.80
C ASP A 240 -9.97 -1.62 2.00
N LEU A 241 -8.91 -1.97 1.28
CA LEU A 241 -8.11 -1.05 0.52
C LEU A 241 -7.53 -1.73 -0.72
N VAL A 242 -7.66 -1.09 -1.89
CA VAL A 242 -7.03 -1.54 -3.15
C VAL A 242 -6.12 -0.46 -3.67
N ILE A 243 -4.84 -0.78 -3.84
CA ILE A 243 -3.79 0.13 -4.31
C ILE A 243 -3.20 -0.38 -5.62
N GLY A 244 -2.91 0.53 -6.52
CA GLY A 244 -2.32 0.21 -7.81
C GLY A 244 -1.02 0.91 -8.11
N SER A 245 -0.23 0.30 -9.00
CA SER A 245 0.97 0.83 -9.64
C SER A 245 1.10 0.32 -11.09
N HIS A 246 2.19 0.58 -11.78
CA HIS A 246 2.50 0.28 -13.18
C HIS A 246 2.25 1.42 -14.19
N PRO A 247 1.17 2.23 -14.15
CA PRO A 247 1.01 3.27 -15.17
C PRO A 247 2.12 4.32 -15.20
N HIS A 248 3.03 4.32 -14.21
CA HIS A 248 4.13 5.29 -14.00
C HIS A 248 3.69 6.74 -13.81
N ILE A 249 2.39 6.97 -13.79
CA ILE A 249 1.73 8.24 -13.47
C ILE A 249 0.60 8.00 -12.47
N ILE A 250 0.18 9.05 -11.79
CA ILE A 250 -0.98 8.99 -10.92
C ILE A 250 -2.25 8.72 -11.74
N GLN A 251 -3.13 7.87 -11.20
CA GLN A 251 -4.50 7.70 -11.65
C GLN A 251 -5.46 8.13 -10.53
N GLY A 252 -6.75 8.22 -10.86
CA GLY A 252 -7.76 8.68 -9.92
C GLY A 252 -7.98 7.77 -8.71
N LEU A 253 -8.72 8.30 -7.77
CA LEU A 253 -9.23 7.61 -6.58
C LEU A 253 -10.71 7.29 -6.77
N GLU A 254 -11.21 6.26 -6.08
CA GLU A 254 -12.62 5.89 -6.05
C GLU A 254 -12.99 5.40 -4.65
N PHE A 255 -14.16 5.80 -4.15
CA PHE A 255 -14.83 5.08 -3.06
C PHE A 255 -15.85 4.12 -3.64
N TYR A 256 -15.69 2.83 -3.33
CA TYR A 256 -16.67 1.81 -3.66
C TYR A 256 -17.12 1.10 -2.37
N LYS A 257 -18.41 1.15 -2.07
CA LYS A 257 -18.99 0.63 -0.82
C LYS A 257 -18.27 1.15 0.45
N GLY A 258 -17.84 2.42 0.43
CA GLY A 258 -17.12 3.06 1.53
C GLY A 258 -15.64 2.68 1.64
N LYS A 259 -15.10 1.82 0.76
CA LYS A 259 -13.69 1.42 0.74
C LYS A 259 -12.93 2.18 -0.34
N LEU A 260 -11.70 2.58 -0.03
CA LEU A 260 -10.87 3.38 -0.94
C LEU A 260 -10.15 2.50 -1.96
N ILE A 261 -10.18 2.94 -3.22
CA ILE A 261 -9.39 2.42 -4.34
C ILE A 261 -8.49 3.54 -4.84
N ALA A 262 -7.18 3.35 -4.85
CA ALA A 262 -6.23 4.24 -5.51
C ALA A 262 -5.65 3.51 -6.73
N TYR A 263 -6.08 3.87 -7.93
CA TYR A 263 -5.80 3.10 -9.15
C TYR A 263 -4.33 3.11 -9.55
N SER A 264 -3.58 4.16 -9.27
CA SER A 264 -2.12 4.21 -9.39
C SER A 264 -1.54 5.35 -8.57
N LEU A 265 -0.53 5.04 -7.76
CA LEU A 265 0.24 6.04 -7.00
C LEU A 265 1.37 6.66 -7.83
N GLY A 266 1.61 6.16 -9.07
CA GLY A 266 2.73 6.59 -9.91
C GLY A 266 4.06 6.00 -9.48
N ASN A 267 5.16 6.61 -9.95
CA ASN A 267 6.51 6.24 -9.55
C ASN A 267 6.86 6.89 -8.21
N LEU A 268 7.36 6.14 -7.24
CA LEU A 268 7.84 6.74 -6.00
C LEU A 268 9.33 7.08 -6.08
N VAL A 269 10.18 6.12 -6.45
CA VAL A 269 11.61 6.33 -6.70
C VAL A 269 11.92 5.77 -8.07
N PHE A 270 12.26 6.65 -9.00
CA PHE A 270 12.42 6.26 -10.39
C PHE A 270 13.38 7.21 -11.12
N THR A 271 13.63 6.93 -12.40
CA THR A 271 14.37 7.86 -13.25
C THR A 271 13.64 9.21 -13.39
N ASN A 272 14.33 10.23 -13.83
CA ASN A 272 13.81 11.62 -13.86
C ASN A 272 12.70 11.87 -14.94
N SER A 273 12.21 10.82 -15.60
CA SER A 273 11.24 10.93 -16.69
C SER A 273 9.81 11.23 -16.24
N PHE A 274 9.47 10.84 -15.00
CA PHE A 274 8.14 11.02 -14.42
C PHE A 274 8.26 11.85 -13.15
N LYS A 275 7.57 12.98 -13.10
CA LYS A 275 7.86 14.00 -12.10
C LYS A 275 6.89 14.02 -10.93
N GLU A 276 5.59 13.80 -11.16
CA GLU A 276 4.56 13.87 -10.13
C GLU A 276 4.25 12.48 -9.61
N THR A 277 4.18 12.35 -8.30
CA THR A 277 3.84 11.12 -7.59
C THR A 277 3.21 11.46 -6.24
N MET A 278 2.78 10.46 -5.49
CA MET A 278 2.22 10.66 -4.15
C MET A 278 2.57 9.52 -3.21
N LEU A 279 2.58 9.83 -1.93
CA LEU A 279 2.32 8.85 -0.89
C LEU A 279 0.85 8.92 -0.51
N LEU A 280 0.31 7.80 -0.09
CA LEU A 280 -1.03 7.69 0.49
C LEU A 280 -0.86 7.29 1.96
N SER A 281 -1.27 8.18 2.89
CA SER A 281 -1.30 7.90 4.32
C SER A 281 -2.73 7.61 4.74
N ILE A 282 -2.96 6.48 5.41
CA ILE A 282 -4.28 6.06 5.85
C ILE A 282 -4.20 5.60 7.29
N ARG A 283 -5.15 6.04 8.10
CA ARG A 283 -5.33 5.56 9.46
C ARG A 283 -6.54 4.64 9.56
N PHE A 284 -6.31 3.46 10.11
CA PHE A 284 -7.33 2.44 10.35
C PHE A 284 -7.49 2.16 11.83
N SER A 285 -8.74 2.01 12.27
CA SER A 285 -9.07 1.21 13.44
C SER A 285 -9.25 -0.26 13.04
N LYS A 286 -9.62 -1.13 13.98
CA LYS A 286 -10.01 -2.53 13.67
C LYS A 286 -11.23 -2.63 12.77
N GLU A 287 -12.12 -1.67 12.82
CA GLU A 287 -13.44 -1.75 12.20
C GLU A 287 -13.49 -1.00 10.88
N GLU A 288 -12.77 0.14 10.77
CA GLU A 288 -12.91 1.01 9.61
C GLU A 288 -11.69 1.89 9.35
N MET A 289 -11.66 2.46 8.15
CA MET A 289 -10.76 3.54 7.80
C MET A 289 -11.24 4.83 8.47
N LEU A 290 -10.40 5.40 9.34
CA LEU A 290 -10.71 6.62 10.08
C LEU A 290 -10.46 7.87 9.23
N GLU A 291 -9.35 7.90 8.52
CA GLU A 291 -8.96 9.00 7.64
C GLU A 291 -7.95 8.56 6.59
N ALA A 292 -7.89 9.29 5.49
CA ALA A 292 -6.92 9.07 4.42
C ALA A 292 -6.42 10.41 3.87
N TYR A 293 -5.13 10.48 3.54
CA TYR A 293 -4.47 11.66 3.01
C TYR A 293 -3.60 11.33 1.82
N VAL A 294 -3.66 12.17 0.82
CA VAL A 294 -2.67 12.23 -0.24
C VAL A 294 -1.54 13.16 0.19
N ILE A 295 -0.32 12.70 0.04
CA ILE A 295 0.90 13.50 0.27
C ILE A 295 1.57 13.72 -1.08
N PRO A 296 1.40 14.88 -1.72
CA PRO A 296 1.95 15.15 -3.02
C PRO A 296 3.49 15.16 -3.01
N CYS A 297 4.08 14.43 -3.95
CA CYS A 297 5.52 14.30 -4.11
C CYS A 297 5.93 14.57 -5.56
N MET A 298 7.22 14.82 -5.75
CA MET A 298 7.82 14.96 -7.07
C MET A 298 9.19 14.30 -7.15
N ILE A 299 9.50 13.72 -8.29
CA ILE A 299 10.83 13.21 -8.60
C ILE A 299 11.65 14.31 -9.25
N LYS A 300 12.81 14.58 -8.68
CA LYS A 300 13.79 15.53 -9.22
C LYS A 300 15.18 14.90 -9.14
N SER A 301 15.85 14.80 -10.29
CA SER A 301 17.18 14.17 -10.39
C SER A 301 17.22 12.77 -9.74
N SER A 302 16.19 11.95 -10.03
CA SER A 302 16.02 10.58 -9.50
C SER A 302 15.96 10.48 -7.98
N LYS A 303 15.58 11.56 -7.31
CA LYS A 303 15.24 11.60 -5.87
C LYS A 303 13.82 12.08 -5.71
N THR A 304 13.12 11.54 -4.73
CA THR A 304 11.74 11.96 -4.46
C THR A 304 11.69 12.94 -3.31
N MET A 305 10.86 13.96 -3.46
CA MET A 305 10.73 15.09 -2.53
C MET A 305 9.25 15.43 -2.34
N LEU A 306 8.90 15.90 -1.17
CA LEU A 306 7.58 16.48 -0.91
C LEU A 306 7.36 17.75 -1.73
N ILE A 307 6.17 17.95 -2.26
CA ILE A 307 5.77 19.23 -2.87
C ILE A 307 5.38 20.18 -1.74
N LYS A 308 6.28 21.17 -1.46
CA LYS A 308 6.10 22.16 -0.38
C LYS A 308 5.56 23.49 -0.86
N ASP A 309 5.61 23.75 -2.15
CA ASP A 309 5.09 24.96 -2.78
C ASP A 309 3.56 24.85 -2.89
N ASP A 310 2.85 25.80 -2.28
CA ASP A 310 1.39 25.75 -2.16
C ASP A 310 0.69 25.75 -3.53
N MET A 311 1.19 26.53 -4.51
CA MET A 311 0.59 26.54 -5.85
C MET A 311 0.76 25.20 -6.55
N LYS A 312 1.96 24.60 -6.47
CA LYS A 312 2.20 23.27 -7.06
C LYS A 312 1.42 22.17 -6.35
N LYS A 313 1.26 22.29 -5.03
CA LYS A 313 0.43 21.38 -4.26
C LYS A 313 -1.03 21.47 -4.71
N GLN A 314 -1.54 22.69 -4.88
CA GLN A 314 -2.90 22.91 -5.38
C GLN A 314 -3.07 22.38 -6.80
N ASP A 315 -2.13 22.68 -7.72
CA ASP A 315 -2.15 22.14 -9.09
C ASP A 315 -2.19 20.62 -9.11
N PHE A 316 -1.44 19.96 -8.20
CA PHE A 316 -1.46 18.51 -8.07
C PHE A 316 -2.84 18.00 -7.59
N ILE A 317 -3.40 18.64 -6.55
CA ILE A 317 -4.70 18.27 -5.98
C ILE A 317 -5.81 18.47 -7.03
N ASP A 318 -5.81 19.57 -7.76
CA ASP A 318 -6.79 19.85 -8.81
C ASP A 318 -6.75 18.80 -9.92
N LYS A 319 -5.55 18.38 -10.34
CA LYS A 319 -5.37 17.27 -11.29
C LYS A 319 -5.93 15.96 -10.74
N LEU A 320 -5.63 15.63 -9.48
CA LEU A 320 -6.10 14.38 -8.88
C LEU A 320 -7.62 14.39 -8.71
N ASN A 321 -8.21 15.51 -8.31
CA ASN A 321 -9.66 15.68 -8.24
C ASN A 321 -10.31 15.51 -9.63
N ALA A 322 -9.73 16.07 -10.68
CA ALA A 322 -10.23 15.88 -12.05
C ALA A 322 -10.18 14.41 -12.53
N LEU A 323 -9.25 13.61 -11.97
CA LEU A 323 -9.13 12.17 -12.26
C LEU A 323 -10.05 11.29 -11.39
N SER A 324 -10.65 11.85 -10.33
CA SER A 324 -11.31 11.12 -9.23
C SER A 324 -12.80 11.51 -9.06
N PRO A 325 -13.67 11.29 -10.06
CA PRO A 325 -15.08 11.65 -9.94
C PRO A 325 -15.76 11.03 -8.71
N GLY A 326 -16.42 11.84 -7.88
CA GLY A 326 -17.07 11.41 -6.63
C GLY A 326 -16.13 11.28 -5.43
N VAL A 327 -14.88 11.72 -5.57
CA VAL A 327 -13.89 11.83 -4.49
C VAL A 327 -13.36 13.25 -4.46
N LEU A 328 -13.27 13.83 -3.28
CA LEU A 328 -12.68 15.16 -3.05
C LEU A 328 -11.39 15.01 -2.24
N VAL A 329 -10.29 15.47 -2.82
CA VAL A 329 -9.03 15.70 -2.11
C VAL A 329 -8.97 17.17 -1.74
N HIS A 330 -8.92 17.47 -0.46
CA HIS A 330 -8.87 18.82 0.10
C HIS A 330 -7.45 19.43 0.00
N GLU A 331 -7.33 20.72 0.22
CA GLU A 331 -6.04 21.45 0.18
C GLU A 331 -5.00 20.89 1.15
N ASP A 332 -5.42 20.34 2.29
CA ASP A 332 -4.55 19.66 3.26
C ASP A 332 -4.14 18.24 2.84
N GLY A 333 -4.71 17.73 1.77
CA GLY A 333 -4.51 16.37 1.24
C GLY A 333 -5.54 15.35 1.72
N ARG A 334 -6.45 15.70 2.62
CA ARG A 334 -7.47 14.80 3.14
C ARG A 334 -8.43 14.35 2.04
N ILE A 335 -8.77 13.07 2.05
CA ILE A 335 -9.64 12.43 1.06
C ILE A 335 -11.04 12.23 1.68
N THR A 336 -12.08 12.66 0.96
CA THR A 336 -13.49 12.43 1.34
C THR A 336 -14.31 12.03 0.11
N THR A 337 -15.50 11.56 0.31
CA THR A 337 -16.52 11.52 -0.75
C THR A 337 -16.97 12.93 -1.09
N ASP A 338 -17.22 13.19 -2.38
CA ASP A 338 -17.73 14.47 -2.87
C ASP A 338 -19.19 14.69 -2.45
#